data_9d5b7c8f794eb3a234012d48fe20352b
#
_entry.id   9d5b7c8f794eb3a234012d48fe20352b
#
_cell.length_a   1.000
_cell.length_b   1.000
_cell.length_c   1.000
_cell.angle_alpha   90.00
_cell.angle_beta   90.00
_cell.angle_gamma   90.00
#
_symmetry.space_group_name_H-M   'P 1'
#
loop_
_entity.id
_entity.type
_entity.pdbx_description
1 polymer ?
#
loop_
_entity_poly.entity_id
_entity_poly.type
_entity_poly.pdbx_seq_one_letter_code
_entity_poly.pdbx_strand_id
1 'polypeptide(L)'
;MNLSGMPQVDLQSVNVDVPGNGYYPALSTAHFIEHYAVANEYANKSDLLVEKLTRAQAEINQELDGVQLTHGEPLNAQQVIFYHDAVYSKAKASLLVSKLGSTHRDSATAQSQSAIDNHEHWQRESINALRLLQSLSVNLSVELL
;
A
#
# COMPACT_ATOMS: atom_id res chain seq x y z
N MET A 1 -9.70 -24.53 -25.96
CA MET A 1 -9.55 -23.95 -25.69
C MET A 1 -9.96 -23.13 -25.39
N ASN A 2 -9.86 -22.82 -25.34
CA ASN A 2 -10.16 -22.01 -25.13
C ASN A 2 -9.98 -21.16 -25.18
N LEU A 3 -9.45 -21.15 -25.27
CA LEU A 3 -9.17 -20.28 -25.65
C LEU A 3 -9.59 -19.16 -25.43
N SER A 4 -10.35 -19.28 -25.39
CA SER A 4 -11.05 -18.12 -25.25
C SER A 4 -11.01 -17.57 -23.91
N GLY A 5 -11.02 -18.28 -22.97
CA GLY A 5 -10.81 -17.78 -21.66
C GLY A 5 -9.46 -17.19 -21.50
N MET A 6 -8.66 -17.40 -22.47
CA MET A 6 -7.32 -17.00 -22.38
C MET A 6 -7.12 -15.54 -22.24
N PRO A 7 -7.81 -14.68 -22.97
CA PRO A 7 -7.60 -13.26 -22.82
C PRO A 7 -7.80 -12.78 -21.41
N GLN A 8 -8.73 -13.39 -20.72
CA GLN A 8 -8.96 -12.98 -19.36
C GLN A 8 -7.84 -13.36 -18.45
N VAL A 9 -7.28 -14.51 -18.69
CA VAL A 9 -6.14 -14.95 -17.92
C VAL A 9 -4.99 -13.99 -18.12
N ASP A 10 -4.81 -13.57 -19.36
CA ASP A 10 -3.72 -12.65 -19.66
C ASP A 10 -3.91 -11.31 -19.02
N LEU A 11 -5.15 -10.90 -18.84
CA LEU A 11 -5.44 -9.61 -18.25
C LEU A 11 -5.32 -9.61 -16.75
N GLN A 12 -5.33 -10.78 -16.15
CA GLN A 12 -5.12 -10.85 -14.73
C GLN A 12 -3.69 -10.47 -14.45
N SER A 13 -3.52 -9.60 -13.51
CA SER A 13 -2.20 -9.17 -13.16
C SER A 13 -1.40 -10.34 -12.65
N VAL A 14 -0.19 -10.42 -13.13
CA VAL A 14 0.75 -11.34 -12.57
C VAL A 14 1.10 -10.81 -11.20
N ASN A 15 0.87 -11.61 -10.19
CA ASN A 15 1.23 -11.20 -8.85
C ASN A 15 2.74 -11.08 -8.72
N VAL A 16 3.21 -9.95 -8.21
CA VAL A 16 4.61 -9.74 -7.91
C VAL A 16 4.69 -9.41 -6.43
N ASP A 17 5.55 -10.11 -5.72
CA ASP A 17 5.74 -9.87 -4.31
C ASP A 17 6.86 -8.87 -4.10
N VAL A 18 6.67 -8.01 -3.10
CA VAL A 18 7.73 -7.14 -2.60
C VAL A 18 8.18 -7.76 -1.29
N PRO A 19 9.42 -8.23 -1.20
CA PRO A 19 9.83 -9.00 -0.02
C PRO A 19 9.82 -8.16 1.24
N GLY A 20 9.50 -8.82 2.34
CA GLY A 20 9.65 -8.25 3.67
C GLY A 20 11.07 -8.46 4.17
N ASN A 21 11.27 -8.25 5.45
CA ASN A 21 12.61 -8.36 6.02
C ASN A 21 12.65 -9.31 7.22
N GLY A 22 11.65 -10.17 7.35
CA GLY A 22 11.60 -11.09 8.49
C GLY A 22 10.90 -10.52 9.70
N TYR A 23 10.90 -9.21 9.85
CA TYR A 23 10.16 -8.53 10.89
C TYR A 23 8.88 -7.93 10.31
N TYR A 24 9.00 -7.20 9.23
CA TYR A 24 7.86 -6.67 8.50
C TYR A 24 7.48 -7.63 7.38
N PRO A 25 6.18 -7.83 7.17
CA PRO A 25 5.74 -8.83 6.19
C PRO A 25 5.96 -8.38 4.75
N ALA A 26 5.93 -9.34 3.84
CA ALA A 26 6.00 -9.07 2.42
C ALA A 26 4.71 -8.42 1.94
N LEU A 27 4.78 -7.78 0.78
CA LEU A 27 3.64 -7.15 0.13
C LEU A 27 3.39 -7.84 -1.20
N SER A 28 2.22 -7.58 -1.79
CA SER A 28 1.83 -8.26 -3.00
C SER A 28 1.04 -7.30 -3.89
N THR A 29 1.36 -7.27 -5.18
CA THR A 29 0.60 -6.42 -6.10
C THR A 29 -0.84 -6.91 -6.23
N ALA A 30 -1.08 -8.20 -6.15
CA ALA A 30 -2.43 -8.73 -6.21
C ALA A 30 -3.28 -8.23 -5.04
N HIS A 31 -2.71 -8.27 -3.86
CA HIS A 31 -3.41 -7.78 -2.67
C HIS A 31 -3.71 -6.27 -2.81
N PHE A 32 -2.76 -5.54 -3.33
CA PHE A 32 -2.90 -4.11 -3.55
C PHE A 32 -4.09 -3.82 -4.46
N ILE A 33 -4.14 -4.53 -5.58
CA ILE A 33 -5.21 -4.33 -6.56
C ILE A 33 -6.57 -4.72 -5.97
N GLU A 34 -6.64 -5.85 -5.28
CA GLU A 34 -7.90 -6.37 -4.77
C GLU A 34 -8.48 -5.56 -3.63
N HIS A 35 -7.65 -5.08 -2.74
CA HIS A 35 -8.14 -4.53 -1.48
C HIS A 35 -8.02 -3.03 -1.34
N TYR A 36 -7.36 -2.37 -2.28
CA TYR A 36 -7.12 -0.93 -2.15
C TYR A 36 -7.63 -0.15 -3.36
N ALA A 37 -8.62 -0.71 -4.02
CA ALA A 37 -9.35 -0.02 -5.10
C ALA A 37 -8.43 0.49 -6.21
N VAL A 38 -7.41 -0.28 -6.53
CA VAL A 38 -6.50 0.08 -7.62
C VAL A 38 -7.22 -0.14 -8.94
N ALA A 39 -7.20 0.89 -9.80
CA ALA A 39 -7.92 0.84 -11.05
C ALA A 39 -7.39 -0.26 -11.97
N ASN A 40 -8.28 -0.85 -12.77
CA ASN A 40 -7.90 -1.92 -13.68
C ASN A 40 -6.82 -1.53 -14.66
N GLU A 41 -6.73 -0.24 -14.97
CA GLU A 41 -5.70 0.22 -15.90
C GLU A 41 -4.30 -0.07 -15.40
N TYR A 42 -4.12 -0.31 -14.10
CA TYR A 42 -2.83 -0.60 -13.53
C TYR A 42 -2.53 -2.09 -13.43
N ALA A 43 -3.48 -2.94 -13.79
CA ALA A 43 -3.28 -4.38 -13.66
C ALA A 43 -2.10 -4.89 -14.48
N ASN A 44 -1.82 -4.24 -15.60
CA ASN A 44 -0.70 -4.61 -16.46
C ASN A 44 0.56 -3.84 -16.16
N LYS A 45 0.57 -3.02 -15.13
CA LYS A 45 1.69 -2.16 -14.83
C LYS A 45 2.35 -2.58 -13.53
N SER A 46 2.72 -3.85 -13.47
CA SER A 46 3.32 -4.42 -12.27
C SER A 46 4.54 -3.65 -11.81
N ASP A 47 5.36 -3.20 -12.76
CA ASP A 47 6.57 -2.47 -12.39
C ASP A 47 6.25 -1.18 -11.66
N LEU A 48 5.22 -0.48 -12.12
CA LEU A 48 4.79 0.76 -11.46
C LEU A 48 4.27 0.46 -10.08
N LEU A 49 3.45 -0.58 -9.95
CA LEU A 49 2.89 -0.95 -8.65
C LEU A 49 3.98 -1.36 -7.67
N VAL A 50 4.95 -2.12 -8.14
CA VAL A 50 6.07 -2.54 -7.30
C VAL A 50 6.87 -1.32 -6.84
N GLU A 51 7.09 -0.37 -7.73
CA GLU A 51 7.82 0.84 -7.37
C GLU A 51 7.09 1.62 -6.27
N LYS A 52 5.77 1.78 -6.41
CA LYS A 52 5.00 2.49 -5.40
C LYS A 52 4.99 1.76 -4.07
N LEU A 53 4.85 0.45 -4.12
CA LEU A 53 4.86 -0.36 -2.90
C LEU A 53 6.22 -0.34 -2.23
N THR A 54 7.29 -0.45 -3.02
CA THR A 54 8.64 -0.46 -2.46
C THR A 54 8.95 0.86 -1.76
N ARG A 55 8.56 1.96 -2.38
CA ARG A 55 8.80 3.27 -1.79
C ARG A 55 7.98 3.46 -0.51
N ALA A 56 6.71 3.08 -0.56
CA ALA A 56 5.85 3.19 0.62
C ALA A 56 6.38 2.31 1.76
N GLN A 57 6.81 1.10 1.42
CA GLN A 57 7.39 0.19 2.39
C GLN A 57 8.60 0.82 3.08
N ALA A 58 9.49 1.38 2.29
CA ALA A 58 10.70 1.99 2.84
C ALA A 58 10.36 3.13 3.79
N GLU A 59 9.41 3.95 3.40
CA GLU A 59 9.03 5.10 4.21
C GLU A 59 8.35 4.68 5.51
N ILE A 60 7.45 3.71 5.44
CA ILE A 60 6.77 3.23 6.63
C ILE A 60 7.75 2.49 7.54
N ASN A 61 8.62 1.67 6.98
CA ASN A 61 9.61 0.97 7.78
C ASN A 61 10.53 1.94 8.51
N GLN A 62 10.89 3.03 7.86
CA GLN A 62 11.72 4.04 8.50
C GLN A 62 11.00 4.66 9.69
N GLU A 63 9.71 4.91 9.56
CA GLU A 63 8.92 5.46 10.65
C GLU A 63 8.81 4.47 11.81
N LEU A 64 8.96 3.18 11.54
CA LEU A 64 8.80 2.14 12.54
C LEU A 64 10.11 1.57 13.05
N ASP A 65 11.23 2.16 12.69
CA ASP A 65 12.54 1.64 13.12
C ASP A 65 12.62 1.50 14.64
N GLY A 66 12.09 2.47 15.37
CA GLY A 66 12.11 2.41 16.82
C GLY A 66 11.32 1.24 17.36
N VAL A 67 10.22 0.91 16.69
CA VAL A 67 9.39 -0.21 17.08
C VAL A 67 10.14 -1.53 16.89
N GLN A 68 10.79 -1.68 15.75
CA GLN A 68 11.56 -2.89 15.48
C GLN A 68 12.70 -3.05 16.46
N LEU A 69 13.41 -1.98 16.73
CA LEU A 69 14.54 -2.03 17.65
C LEU A 69 14.10 -2.39 19.07
N THR A 70 12.90 -1.97 19.45
CA THR A 70 12.40 -2.23 20.79
C THR A 70 11.94 -3.66 20.96
N HIS A 71 11.23 -4.21 19.97
CA HIS A 71 10.59 -5.50 20.12
C HIS A 71 11.35 -6.67 19.53
N GLY A 72 11.95 -6.50 18.37
CA GLY A 72 12.77 -7.52 17.76
C GLY A 72 12.03 -8.72 17.20
N GLU A 73 10.77 -8.90 17.52
CA GLU A 73 10.00 -10.04 17.04
C GLU A 73 9.10 -9.65 15.89
N PRO A 74 8.79 -10.57 14.99
CA PRO A 74 7.89 -10.24 13.87
C PRO A 74 6.54 -9.72 14.37
N LEU A 75 5.89 -8.94 13.55
CA LEU A 75 4.58 -8.39 13.89
C LEU A 75 3.55 -9.50 14.06
N ASN A 76 2.67 -9.35 15.03
CA ASN A 76 1.58 -10.30 15.20
C ASN A 76 0.47 -10.02 14.18
N ALA A 77 -0.58 -10.85 14.18
CA ALA A 77 -1.64 -10.75 13.18
C ALA A 77 -2.31 -9.38 13.16
N GLN A 78 -2.58 -8.82 14.30
CA GLN A 78 -3.24 -7.51 14.37
C GLN A 78 -2.31 -6.42 13.86
N GLN A 79 -1.06 -6.47 14.24
CA GLN A 79 -0.07 -5.50 13.79
C GLN A 79 0.14 -5.58 12.28
N VAL A 80 0.09 -6.79 11.71
CA VAL A 80 0.23 -6.97 10.27
C VAL A 80 -0.90 -6.25 9.53
N ILE A 81 -2.14 -6.32 10.06
CA ILE A 81 -3.25 -5.63 9.45
C ILE A 81 -2.98 -4.12 9.37
N PHE A 82 -2.53 -3.53 10.45
CA PHE A 82 -2.26 -2.09 10.45
C PHE A 82 -1.04 -1.74 9.61
N TYR A 83 -0.04 -2.62 9.60
CA TYR A 83 1.13 -2.41 8.76
C TYR A 83 0.73 -2.40 7.28
N HIS A 84 -0.07 -3.37 6.86
CA HIS A 84 -0.55 -3.44 5.50
C HIS A 84 -1.36 -2.19 5.15
N ASP A 85 -2.25 -1.77 6.04
CA ASP A 85 -3.04 -0.57 5.77
C ASP A 85 -2.15 0.65 5.61
N ALA A 86 -1.13 0.79 6.44
CA ALA A 86 -0.23 1.93 6.35
C ALA A 86 0.51 1.95 5.01
N VAL A 87 1.07 0.81 4.62
CA VAL A 87 1.89 0.74 3.41
C VAL A 87 1.03 0.84 2.15
N TYR A 88 -0.02 0.02 2.07
CA TYR A 88 -0.84 0.00 0.86
C TYR A 88 -1.58 1.32 0.65
N SER A 89 -2.08 1.92 1.73
CA SER A 89 -2.77 3.21 1.61
C SER A 89 -1.81 4.31 1.16
N LYS A 90 -0.59 4.28 1.65
CA LYS A 90 0.42 5.25 1.24
C LYS A 90 0.77 5.07 -0.24
N ALA A 91 0.92 3.83 -0.67
CA ALA A 91 1.19 3.53 -2.07
C ALA A 91 0.03 3.98 -2.95
N LYS A 92 -1.20 3.76 -2.50
CA LYS A 92 -2.38 4.18 -3.25
C LYS A 92 -2.42 5.69 -3.38
N ALA A 93 -2.14 6.43 -2.31
CA ALA A 93 -2.09 7.88 -2.35
C ALA A 93 -1.06 8.34 -3.38
N SER A 94 0.10 7.71 -3.39
CA SER A 94 1.17 8.05 -4.33
C SER A 94 0.75 7.78 -5.77
N LEU A 95 0.03 6.70 -5.99
CA LEU A 95 -0.45 6.34 -7.31
C LEU A 95 -1.42 7.40 -7.84
N LEU A 96 -2.29 7.91 -6.97
CA LEU A 96 -3.24 8.95 -7.35
C LEU A 96 -2.54 10.26 -7.68
N VAL A 97 -1.49 10.60 -6.97
CA VAL A 97 -0.71 11.79 -7.29
C VAL A 97 -0.09 11.66 -8.67
N SER A 98 0.43 10.49 -8.99
CA SER A 98 0.98 10.26 -10.32
C SER A 98 -0.08 10.45 -11.40
N LYS A 99 -1.29 10.02 -11.14
CA LYS A 99 -2.37 10.18 -12.08
C LYS A 99 -2.71 11.65 -12.29
N LEU A 100 -2.67 12.44 -11.23
CA LEU A 100 -2.91 13.87 -11.35
C LEU A 100 -1.93 14.52 -12.32
N GLY A 101 -0.67 14.14 -12.23
CA GLY A 101 0.33 14.70 -13.10
C GLY A 101 0.12 14.38 -14.56
N SER A 102 -0.53 13.26 -14.85
CA SER A 102 -0.73 12.85 -16.24
C SER A 102 -2.06 13.31 -16.81
N THR A 103 -2.99 13.75 -15.98
CA THR A 103 -4.31 14.17 -16.46
C THR A 103 -4.56 15.63 -16.21
N HIS A 104 -3.60 16.43 -16.41
CA HIS A 104 -3.72 17.84 -16.08
C HIS A 104 -4.48 18.67 -17.08
N ARG A 105 -5.09 18.09 -18.06
CA ARG A 105 -5.71 18.89 -19.08
C ARG A 105 -7.08 19.35 -18.69
N ASP A 106 -7.46 20.28 -19.44
CA ASP A 106 -8.65 20.98 -19.35
C ASP A 106 -9.85 20.25 -18.93
N SER A 107 -10.08 19.17 -19.43
CA SER A 107 -11.35 18.56 -19.25
C SER A 107 -11.53 18.00 -17.90
N ALA A 108 -10.61 18.16 -17.09
CA ALA A 108 -10.61 17.29 -15.99
C ALA A 108 -10.72 17.96 -14.65
N THR A 109 -11.34 19.10 -14.58
CA THR A 109 -11.43 19.78 -13.30
C THR A 109 -12.11 18.91 -12.25
N ALA A 110 -13.24 18.30 -12.61
CA ALA A 110 -13.95 17.45 -11.67
C ALA A 110 -13.16 16.19 -11.34
N GLN A 111 -12.50 15.62 -12.35
CA GLN A 111 -11.69 14.43 -12.13
C GLN A 111 -10.48 14.75 -11.28
N SER A 112 -9.87 15.91 -11.50
CA SER A 112 -8.73 16.33 -10.72
C SER A 112 -9.11 16.53 -9.27
N GLN A 113 -10.27 17.15 -9.03
CA GLN A 113 -10.73 17.38 -7.67
C GLN A 113 -11.02 16.05 -6.98
N SER A 114 -11.64 15.12 -7.69
CA SER A 114 -11.94 13.82 -7.14
C SER A 114 -10.66 13.06 -6.80
N ALA A 115 -9.64 13.16 -7.65
CA ALA A 115 -8.38 12.51 -7.38
C ALA A 115 -7.65 13.11 -6.19
N ILE A 116 -7.76 14.43 -6.03
CA ILE A 116 -7.18 15.11 -4.88
C ILE A 116 -7.86 14.61 -3.61
N ASP A 117 -9.19 14.58 -3.62
CA ASP A 117 -9.94 14.11 -2.46
C ASP A 117 -9.58 12.68 -2.10
N ASN A 118 -9.46 11.83 -3.11
CA ASN A 118 -9.10 10.43 -2.86
C ASN A 118 -7.67 10.30 -2.36
N HIS A 119 -6.77 11.10 -2.89
CA HIS A 119 -5.39 11.11 -2.43
C HIS A 119 -5.33 11.45 -0.94
N GLU A 120 -6.05 12.48 -0.53
CA GLU A 120 -6.06 12.88 0.86
C GLU A 120 -6.68 11.82 1.75
N HIS A 121 -7.72 11.17 1.27
CA HIS A 121 -8.34 10.08 2.01
C HIS A 121 -7.34 8.95 2.28
N TRP A 122 -6.65 8.50 1.25
CA TRP A 122 -5.71 7.38 1.40
C TRP A 122 -4.50 7.78 2.23
N GLN A 123 -4.06 9.02 2.10
CA GLN A 123 -2.97 9.51 2.92
C GLN A 123 -3.36 9.51 4.39
N ARG A 124 -4.59 9.92 4.69
CA ARG A 124 -5.09 9.92 6.06
C ARG A 124 -5.22 8.50 6.60
N GLU A 125 -5.69 7.58 5.75
CA GLU A 125 -5.78 6.18 6.16
C GLU A 125 -4.42 5.61 6.53
N SER A 126 -3.40 5.94 5.76
CA SER A 126 -2.05 5.49 6.04
C SER A 126 -1.57 6.04 7.39
N ILE A 127 -1.76 7.31 7.62
CA ILE A 127 -1.32 7.95 8.85
C ILE A 127 -2.03 7.34 10.05
N ASN A 128 -3.33 7.13 9.93
CA ASN A 128 -4.09 6.55 11.04
C ASN A 128 -3.64 5.13 11.35
N ALA A 129 -3.40 4.34 10.31
CA ALA A 129 -2.93 2.97 10.50
C ALA A 129 -1.55 2.94 11.16
N LEU A 130 -0.68 3.85 10.74
CA LEU A 130 0.65 3.94 11.32
C LEU A 130 0.56 4.30 12.81
N ARG A 131 -0.30 5.24 13.14
CA ARG A 131 -0.49 5.64 14.54
C ARG A 131 -1.01 4.49 15.39
N LEU A 132 -1.96 3.72 14.84
CA LEU A 132 -2.48 2.57 15.56
C LEU A 132 -1.39 1.54 15.80
N LEU A 133 -0.57 1.30 14.80
CA LEU A 133 0.51 0.33 14.94
C LEU A 133 1.52 0.79 15.99
N GLN A 134 1.88 2.06 15.96
CA GLN A 134 2.81 2.60 16.93
C GLN A 134 2.23 2.57 18.35
N SER A 135 0.94 2.83 18.47
CA SER A 135 0.27 2.81 19.76
C SER A 135 0.26 1.41 20.36
N LEU A 136 -0.03 0.41 19.56
CA LEU A 136 0.00 -0.97 20.02
C LEU A 136 1.39 -1.37 20.50
N SER A 137 2.41 -0.93 19.79
CA SER A 137 3.77 -1.26 20.14
C SER A 137 4.20 -0.61 21.44
N VAL A 138 3.80 0.63 21.65
CA VAL A 138 4.11 1.35 22.89
C VAL A 138 3.41 0.68 24.06
N ASN A 139 2.13 0.33 23.88
CA ASN A 139 1.38 -0.33 24.94
C ASN A 139 2.01 -1.65 25.34
N LEU A 140 2.49 -2.38 24.35
CA LEU A 140 3.15 -3.65 24.62
C LEU A 140 4.43 -3.43 25.41
N SER A 141 5.18 -2.41 25.08
CA SER A 141 6.41 -2.08 25.82
C SER A 141 6.10 -1.74 27.26
N VAL A 142 5.07 -0.97 27.49
CA VAL A 142 4.68 -0.58 28.85
C VAL A 142 4.28 -1.80 29.65
N GLU A 143 3.56 -2.72 29.05
CA GLU A 143 3.14 -3.93 29.75
C GLU A 143 4.31 -4.81 30.16
N LEU A 144 5.37 -4.79 29.40
CA LEU A 144 6.53 -5.59 29.70
C LEU A 144 7.39 -5.01 30.81
N LEU A 145 7.18 -3.76 31.09
CA LEU A 145 7.89 -3.11 32.19
C LEU A 145 7.23 -3.43 33.52
#